data_fcdcbc60611127b77f8ed5d38a1d10b7
#
_entry.id   fcdcbc60611127b77f8ed5d38a1d10b7
#
_cell.length_a   1.000
_cell.length_b   1.000
_cell.length_c   1.000
_cell.angle_alpha   90.00
_cell.angle_beta   90.00
_cell.angle_gamma   90.00
#
_symmetry.space_group_name_H-M   'P 1'
#
loop_
_entity.id
_entity.type
_entity.pdbx_description
1 polymer ?
#
loop_
_entity_poly.entity_id
_entity_poly.type
_entity_poly.pdbx_seq_one_letter_code
_entity_poly.pdbx_strand_id
1 'polypeptide(L)'
;MRFEDAVPWLHLHRLTGGGASLRHLLEQFGSVGAIHAAPRSELLPYFDGDQTPVDAVLAGPDAGQFEAERVWLDDPSNHLVAITDPAYPPLLREIPGPPPLLFVRGAAALLSAPQLAVVGSRNPSHGGCDNARAFSEQLTRAGLVVTSGLALGIDACAHAAALDAGGQTIAVAATGLDRVYPSAHRELAHRIAAQGALVSEFALGTPPRREHFPRRNRLISGLSLGVLVVEAALRSGSLITARLAAEQGREVFAIPGSIHSPLARGCHALIRQGAKLVENAQDVLEELGALAGFLAGFLAVPSGTAAMPSGASLDPAQQELLELIGYDPVEMDTLIARSGLTPGRVSSMLLLMELRGLIEARPGGRIQRTS
;
A
#
# COMPACT_ATOMS: atom_id res chain seq x y z
N MET A 1 0.70 -10.36 -21.26
CA MET A 1 1.56 -11.33 -22.01
C MET A 1 0.71 -12.55 -22.37
N ARG A 2 0.81 -13.12 -23.58
CA ARG A 2 0.13 -14.38 -23.93
C ARG A 2 0.87 -15.56 -23.31
N PHE A 3 0.20 -16.70 -23.16
CA PHE A 3 0.81 -17.86 -22.48
C PHE A 3 2.10 -18.35 -23.18
N GLU A 4 2.09 -18.45 -24.53
CA GLU A 4 3.26 -18.87 -25.29
C GLU A 4 4.48 -17.98 -25.06
N ASP A 5 4.26 -16.68 -24.97
CA ASP A 5 5.31 -15.69 -24.69
C ASP A 5 5.77 -15.74 -23.23
N ALA A 6 4.91 -16.24 -22.33
CA ALA A 6 5.19 -16.36 -20.90
C ALA A 6 6.01 -17.60 -20.53
N VAL A 7 5.88 -18.68 -21.28
CA VAL A 7 6.51 -19.98 -20.97
C VAL A 7 8.03 -19.87 -20.73
N PRO A 8 8.83 -19.16 -21.54
CA PRO A 8 10.28 -18.98 -21.28
C PRO A 8 10.55 -18.22 -19.98
N TRP A 9 9.73 -17.21 -19.63
CA TRP A 9 9.83 -16.46 -18.40
C TRP A 9 9.50 -17.32 -17.17
N LEU A 10 8.42 -18.08 -17.22
CA LEU A 10 7.98 -19.00 -16.19
C LEU A 10 9.04 -20.08 -15.92
N HIS A 11 9.65 -20.60 -16.98
CA HIS A 11 10.70 -21.60 -16.90
C HIS A 11 11.92 -21.06 -16.13
N LEU A 12 12.49 -19.92 -16.55
CA LEU A 12 13.61 -19.32 -15.88
C LEU A 12 13.26 -18.88 -14.45
N HIS A 13 12.05 -18.33 -14.25
CA HIS A 13 11.58 -17.94 -12.92
C HIS A 13 11.51 -19.14 -11.96
N ARG A 14 11.06 -20.30 -12.44
CA ARG A 14 11.00 -21.55 -11.65
C ARG A 14 12.39 -22.08 -11.33
N LEU A 15 13.30 -22.10 -12.28
CA LEU A 15 14.67 -22.62 -12.09
C LEU A 15 15.50 -21.75 -11.14
N THR A 16 15.31 -20.43 -11.18
CA THR A 16 16.08 -19.47 -10.38
C THR A 16 15.40 -19.09 -9.06
N GLY A 17 14.17 -19.55 -8.81
CA GLY A 17 13.33 -19.07 -7.72
C GLY A 17 12.88 -17.61 -7.87
N GLY A 18 13.00 -17.06 -9.10
CA GLY A 18 12.78 -15.63 -9.38
C GLY A 18 13.82 -14.72 -8.70
N GLY A 19 13.65 -13.43 -8.79
CA GLY A 19 14.50 -12.48 -8.05
C GLY A 19 15.90 -12.29 -8.63
N ALA A 20 16.94 -12.27 -7.77
CA ALA A 20 18.28 -11.81 -8.13
C ALA A 20 18.94 -12.64 -9.24
N SER A 21 18.87 -13.96 -9.18
CA SER A 21 19.52 -14.84 -10.15
C SER A 21 18.97 -14.64 -11.58
N LEU A 22 17.64 -14.59 -11.72
CA LEU A 22 17.04 -14.32 -13.03
C LEU A 22 17.37 -12.93 -13.55
N ARG A 23 17.41 -11.93 -12.64
CA ARG A 23 17.80 -10.57 -13.02
C ARG A 23 19.23 -10.51 -13.53
N HIS A 24 20.20 -11.11 -12.85
CA HIS A 24 21.59 -11.15 -13.29
C HIS A 24 21.75 -11.85 -14.64
N LEU A 25 21.00 -12.93 -14.88
CA LEU A 25 20.95 -13.55 -16.20
C LEU A 25 20.43 -12.58 -17.28
N LEU A 26 19.37 -11.84 -17.00
CA LEU A 26 18.83 -10.85 -17.94
C LEU A 26 19.77 -9.69 -18.18
N GLU A 27 20.46 -9.20 -17.15
CA GLU A 27 21.50 -8.14 -17.26
C GLU A 27 22.66 -8.59 -18.16
N GLN A 28 23.06 -9.86 -18.04
CA GLN A 28 24.16 -10.41 -18.83
C GLN A 28 23.78 -10.74 -20.29
N PHE A 29 22.64 -11.41 -20.47
CA PHE A 29 22.25 -11.96 -21.78
C PHE A 29 21.21 -11.11 -22.53
N GLY A 30 20.62 -10.11 -21.87
CA GLY A 30 19.69 -9.14 -22.45
C GLY A 30 18.25 -9.65 -22.64
N SER A 31 18.01 -10.94 -22.85
CA SER A 31 16.69 -11.50 -23.05
C SER A 31 16.56 -12.95 -22.60
N VAL A 32 15.32 -13.39 -22.30
CA VAL A 32 15.04 -14.80 -21.96
C VAL A 32 15.41 -15.75 -23.12
N GLY A 33 15.23 -15.32 -24.36
CA GLY A 33 15.61 -16.12 -25.53
C GLY A 33 17.12 -16.29 -25.65
N ALA A 34 17.90 -15.22 -25.38
CA ALA A 34 19.37 -15.28 -25.36
C ALA A 34 19.88 -16.18 -24.22
N ILE A 35 19.23 -16.17 -23.05
CA ILE A 35 19.58 -17.07 -21.95
C ILE A 35 19.42 -18.53 -22.35
N HIS A 36 18.30 -18.89 -23.01
CA HIS A 36 18.06 -20.26 -23.47
C HIS A 36 19.01 -20.69 -24.63
N ALA A 37 19.55 -19.73 -25.38
CA ALA A 37 20.49 -19.98 -26.46
C ALA A 37 21.98 -19.92 -26.01
N ALA A 38 22.24 -19.53 -24.76
CA ALA A 38 23.60 -19.34 -24.25
C ALA A 38 24.34 -20.69 -24.08
N PRO A 39 25.67 -20.74 -24.30
CA PRO A 39 26.45 -21.93 -24.09
C PRO A 39 26.55 -22.28 -22.59
N ARG A 40 26.64 -23.59 -22.31
CA ARG A 40 26.75 -24.13 -20.94
C ARG A 40 27.80 -23.41 -20.08
N SER A 41 28.97 -23.17 -20.64
CA SER A 41 30.11 -22.55 -19.94
C SER A 41 29.78 -21.15 -19.42
N GLU A 42 28.91 -20.41 -20.10
CA GLU A 42 28.49 -19.06 -19.72
C GLU A 42 27.36 -19.08 -18.68
N LEU A 43 26.53 -20.12 -18.64
CA LEU A 43 25.42 -20.25 -17.68
C LEU A 43 25.88 -20.77 -16.30
N LEU A 44 26.85 -21.68 -16.25
CA LEU A 44 27.33 -22.33 -15.03
C LEU A 44 27.65 -21.38 -13.86
N PRO A 45 28.28 -20.20 -14.06
CA PRO A 45 28.56 -19.27 -12.96
C PRO A 45 27.32 -18.70 -12.27
N TYR A 46 26.19 -18.64 -12.96
CA TYR A 46 24.92 -18.10 -12.42
C TYR A 46 24.10 -19.12 -11.61
N PHE A 47 24.54 -20.37 -11.61
CA PHE A 47 23.94 -21.47 -10.89
C PHE A 47 24.92 -22.15 -9.91
N ASP A 48 25.93 -21.39 -9.43
CA ASP A 48 26.95 -21.86 -8.46
C ASP A 48 27.67 -23.16 -8.91
N GLY A 49 27.78 -23.35 -10.23
CA GLY A 49 28.37 -24.55 -10.82
C GLY A 49 27.46 -25.78 -10.84
N ASP A 50 26.20 -25.68 -10.41
CA ASP A 50 25.21 -26.76 -10.49
C ASP A 50 24.79 -26.97 -11.96
N GLN A 51 25.04 -28.17 -12.46
CA GLN A 51 24.74 -28.54 -13.83
C GLN A 51 23.22 -28.80 -14.06
N THR A 52 22.50 -29.22 -13.02
CA THR A 52 21.08 -29.59 -13.14
C THR A 52 20.21 -28.46 -13.67
N PRO A 53 20.21 -27.24 -13.08
CA PRO A 53 19.42 -26.13 -13.63
C PRO A 53 19.95 -25.67 -14.99
N VAL A 54 21.27 -25.75 -15.25
CA VAL A 54 21.85 -25.41 -16.54
C VAL A 54 21.36 -26.35 -17.65
N ASP A 55 21.32 -27.68 -17.38
CA ASP A 55 20.77 -28.68 -18.29
C ASP A 55 19.28 -28.39 -18.57
N ALA A 56 18.52 -28.01 -17.57
CA ALA A 56 17.12 -27.64 -17.75
C ALA A 56 16.96 -26.37 -18.60
N VAL A 57 17.81 -25.34 -18.43
CA VAL A 57 17.81 -24.15 -19.31
C VAL A 57 18.08 -24.56 -20.76
N LEU A 58 19.10 -25.39 -20.99
CA LEU A 58 19.52 -25.82 -22.34
C LEU A 58 18.51 -26.76 -23.01
N ALA A 59 17.77 -27.57 -22.23
CA ALA A 59 16.67 -28.39 -22.74
C ALA A 59 15.50 -27.54 -23.23
N GLY A 60 15.41 -26.30 -22.78
CA GLY A 60 14.33 -25.37 -23.08
C GLY A 60 13.06 -25.60 -22.27
N PRO A 61 12.10 -24.67 -22.36
CA PRO A 61 10.85 -24.76 -21.62
C PRO A 61 9.89 -25.80 -22.23
N ASP A 62 9.34 -26.65 -21.37
CA ASP A 62 8.23 -27.53 -21.70
C ASP A 62 6.91 -26.88 -21.23
N ALA A 63 6.06 -26.46 -22.18
CA ALA A 63 4.79 -25.80 -21.90
C ALA A 63 3.84 -26.64 -21.04
N GLY A 64 3.91 -27.98 -21.14
CA GLY A 64 3.09 -28.88 -20.33
C GLY A 64 3.35 -28.79 -18.84
N GLN A 65 4.53 -28.31 -18.44
CA GLN A 65 4.86 -28.09 -17.04
C GLN A 65 4.18 -26.87 -16.40
N PHE A 66 3.54 -26.00 -17.21
CA PHE A 66 2.92 -24.73 -16.80
C PHE A 66 1.41 -24.71 -16.99
N GLU A 67 0.77 -25.89 -16.91
CA GLU A 67 -0.67 -26.01 -17.08
C GLU A 67 -1.47 -25.19 -16.06
N ALA A 68 -0.99 -25.09 -14.83
CA ALA A 68 -1.62 -24.25 -13.80
C ALA A 68 -1.59 -22.77 -14.16
N GLU A 69 -0.46 -22.29 -14.70
CA GLU A 69 -0.30 -20.92 -15.15
C GLU A 69 -1.10 -20.66 -16.45
N ARG A 70 -1.22 -21.67 -17.35
CA ARG A 70 -2.07 -21.60 -18.53
C ARG A 70 -3.53 -21.40 -18.15
N VAL A 71 -4.06 -22.28 -17.29
CA VAL A 71 -5.44 -22.17 -16.80
C VAL A 71 -5.67 -20.86 -16.04
N TRP A 72 -4.67 -20.40 -15.25
CA TRP A 72 -4.77 -19.13 -14.55
C TRP A 72 -4.83 -17.95 -15.53
N LEU A 73 -4.05 -17.94 -16.60
CA LEU A 73 -4.04 -16.90 -17.63
C LEU A 73 -5.26 -16.92 -18.55
N ASP A 74 -6.06 -17.99 -18.58
CA ASP A 74 -7.34 -18.04 -19.30
C ASP A 74 -8.37 -17.04 -18.72
N ASP A 75 -8.24 -16.64 -17.42
CA ASP A 75 -9.01 -15.55 -16.85
C ASP A 75 -8.42 -14.20 -17.33
N PRO A 76 -9.20 -13.36 -18.06
CA PRO A 76 -8.71 -12.10 -18.62
C PRO A 76 -8.29 -11.06 -17.58
N SER A 77 -8.65 -11.26 -16.31
CA SER A 77 -8.18 -10.41 -15.21
C SER A 77 -6.78 -10.77 -14.69
N ASN A 78 -6.22 -11.89 -15.16
CA ASN A 78 -4.90 -12.37 -14.75
C ASN A 78 -3.83 -12.02 -15.80
N HIS A 79 -2.73 -11.47 -15.33
CA HIS A 79 -1.66 -10.97 -16.18
C HIS A 79 -0.28 -11.38 -15.65
N LEU A 80 0.64 -11.62 -16.59
CA LEU A 80 2.08 -11.64 -16.31
C LEU A 80 2.72 -10.39 -16.91
N VAL A 81 3.52 -9.70 -16.11
CA VAL A 81 4.22 -8.46 -16.51
C VAL A 81 5.71 -8.66 -16.26
N ALA A 82 6.48 -8.75 -17.34
CA ALA A 82 7.93 -8.91 -17.29
C ALA A 82 8.63 -7.54 -17.16
N ILE A 83 9.83 -7.52 -16.59
CA ILE A 83 10.62 -6.30 -16.42
C ILE A 83 10.94 -5.58 -17.74
N THR A 84 10.95 -6.32 -18.85
CA THR A 84 11.15 -5.79 -20.21
C THR A 84 9.86 -5.27 -20.85
N ASP A 85 8.71 -5.51 -20.22
CA ASP A 85 7.43 -5.05 -20.72
C ASP A 85 7.31 -3.53 -20.55
N PRO A 86 6.83 -2.77 -21.55
CA PRO A 86 6.52 -1.34 -21.40
C PRO A 86 5.51 -1.03 -20.29
N ALA A 87 4.61 -1.98 -19.98
CA ALA A 87 3.64 -1.88 -18.88
C ALA A 87 4.23 -2.15 -17.49
N TYR A 88 5.52 -2.50 -17.39
CA TYR A 88 6.17 -2.71 -16.09
C TYR A 88 6.28 -1.38 -15.32
N PRO A 89 5.88 -1.35 -14.02
CA PRO A 89 5.82 -0.12 -13.24
C PRO A 89 7.17 0.64 -13.21
N PRO A 90 7.21 1.91 -13.66
CA PRO A 90 8.48 2.67 -13.73
C PRO A 90 9.19 2.76 -12.39
N LEU A 91 8.46 3.13 -11.32
CA LEU A 91 9.01 3.25 -9.98
C LEU A 91 9.59 1.93 -9.46
N LEU A 92 8.92 0.81 -9.75
CA LEU A 92 9.39 -0.51 -9.32
C LEU A 92 10.64 -0.96 -10.10
N ARG A 93 10.83 -0.48 -11.34
CA ARG A 93 12.03 -0.79 -12.14
C ARG A 93 13.30 -0.18 -11.55
N GLU A 94 13.17 0.94 -10.84
CA GLU A 94 14.30 1.72 -10.27
C GLU A 94 14.82 1.17 -8.93
N ILE A 95 14.04 0.30 -8.24
CA ILE A 95 14.47 -0.17 -6.92
C ILE A 95 15.68 -1.11 -7.02
N PRO A 96 16.49 -1.21 -5.95
CA PRO A 96 17.48 -2.28 -5.85
C PRO A 96 16.81 -3.66 -5.93
N GLY A 97 17.08 -4.40 -6.99
CA GLY A 97 16.52 -5.74 -7.20
C GLY A 97 15.04 -5.78 -7.59
N PRO A 98 14.64 -5.13 -8.70
CA PRO A 98 13.28 -5.24 -9.20
C PRO A 98 12.94 -6.69 -9.58
N PRO A 99 11.70 -7.17 -9.33
CA PRO A 99 11.33 -8.52 -9.73
C PRO A 99 11.27 -8.67 -11.24
N PRO A 100 11.95 -9.66 -11.83
CA PRO A 100 11.94 -9.85 -13.28
C PRO A 100 10.57 -10.18 -13.87
N LEU A 101 9.68 -10.77 -13.06
CA LEU A 101 8.34 -11.17 -13.45
C LEU A 101 7.35 -10.86 -12.32
N LEU A 102 6.22 -10.27 -12.68
CA LEU A 102 5.09 -10.02 -11.79
C LEU A 102 3.88 -10.83 -12.23
N PHE A 103 3.22 -11.47 -11.28
CA PHE A 103 1.88 -12.03 -11.38
C PHE A 103 0.90 -10.95 -10.92
N VAL A 104 -0.12 -10.64 -11.71
CA VAL A 104 -1.10 -9.60 -11.41
C VAL A 104 -2.50 -10.15 -11.62
N ARG A 105 -3.42 -9.89 -10.70
CA ARG A 105 -4.84 -10.17 -10.83
C ARG A 105 -5.64 -8.89 -10.62
N GLY A 106 -6.46 -8.52 -11.58
CA GLY A 106 -7.20 -7.27 -11.63
C GLY A 106 -6.60 -6.27 -12.62
N ALA A 107 -6.72 -5.00 -12.36
CA ALA A 107 -6.31 -3.93 -13.26
C ALA A 107 -4.79 -3.71 -13.27
N ALA A 108 -4.06 -4.39 -14.13
CA ALA A 108 -2.59 -4.31 -14.22
C ALA A 108 -2.09 -2.88 -14.50
N ALA A 109 -2.85 -2.04 -15.19
CA ALA A 109 -2.48 -0.65 -15.47
C ALA A 109 -2.31 0.19 -14.19
N LEU A 110 -2.98 -0.18 -13.07
CA LEU A 110 -2.85 0.50 -11.80
C LEU A 110 -1.45 0.45 -11.20
N LEU A 111 -0.64 -0.53 -11.58
CA LEU A 111 0.72 -0.65 -11.06
C LEU A 111 1.59 0.57 -11.42
N SER A 112 1.25 1.30 -12.48
CA SER A 112 1.93 2.51 -12.91
C SER A 112 1.22 3.81 -12.50
N ALA A 113 0.07 3.71 -11.81
CA ALA A 113 -0.65 4.88 -11.31
C ALA A 113 0.06 5.50 -10.11
N PRO A 114 -0.13 6.81 -9.84
CA PRO A 114 0.35 7.44 -8.62
C PRO A 114 -0.24 6.75 -7.40
N GLN A 115 0.64 6.28 -6.49
CA GLN A 115 0.18 5.50 -5.35
C GLN A 115 0.97 5.78 -4.08
N LEU A 116 0.31 5.65 -2.93
CA LEU A 116 0.91 5.75 -1.61
C LEU A 116 0.77 4.44 -0.86
N ALA A 117 1.86 3.96 -0.27
CA ALA A 117 1.80 2.80 0.62
C ALA A 117 1.27 3.21 2.00
N VAL A 118 0.30 2.47 2.53
CA VAL A 118 -0.21 2.63 3.90
C VAL A 118 0.06 1.36 4.66
N VAL A 119 0.91 1.42 5.70
CA VAL A 119 1.36 0.25 6.45
C VAL A 119 1.33 0.50 7.95
N GLY A 120 1.33 -0.58 8.75
CA GLY A 120 1.37 -0.42 10.19
C GLY A 120 1.27 -1.71 10.98
N SER A 121 0.75 -1.59 12.20
CA SER A 121 0.55 -2.69 13.13
C SER A 121 -0.45 -3.71 12.60
N ARG A 122 -0.15 -5.00 12.82
CA ARG A 122 -1.11 -6.09 12.57
C ARG A 122 -2.19 -6.20 13.65
N ASN A 123 -1.97 -5.57 14.78
CA ASN A 123 -2.92 -5.45 15.88
C ASN A 123 -2.97 -3.96 16.33
N PRO A 124 -3.62 -3.11 15.53
CA PRO A 124 -3.69 -1.68 15.81
C PRO A 124 -4.65 -1.36 16.94
N SER A 125 -4.54 -0.15 17.46
CA SER A 125 -5.61 0.43 18.28
C SER A 125 -6.83 0.78 17.42
N HIS A 126 -7.98 1.07 18.05
CA HIS A 126 -9.15 1.58 17.34
C HIS A 126 -8.80 2.89 16.60
N GLY A 127 -8.16 3.83 17.29
CA GLY A 127 -7.71 5.09 16.67
C GLY A 127 -6.72 4.89 15.53
N GLY A 128 -5.82 3.89 15.61
CA GLY A 128 -4.94 3.53 14.50
C GLY A 128 -5.69 3.06 13.26
N CYS A 129 -6.75 2.24 13.45
CA CYS A 129 -7.60 1.81 12.34
C CYS A 129 -8.39 2.99 11.75
N ASP A 130 -8.89 3.88 12.59
CA ASP A 130 -9.66 5.06 12.17
C ASP A 130 -8.76 6.05 11.41
N ASN A 131 -7.54 6.27 11.87
CA ASN A 131 -6.53 7.04 11.13
C ASN A 131 -6.21 6.42 9.78
N ALA A 132 -5.98 5.09 9.72
CA ALA A 132 -5.73 4.41 8.46
C ALA A 132 -6.88 4.57 7.46
N ARG A 133 -8.13 4.51 7.95
CA ARG A 133 -9.33 4.75 7.13
C ARG A 133 -9.39 6.18 6.64
N ALA A 134 -9.29 7.16 7.54
CA ALA A 134 -9.41 8.58 7.22
C ALA A 134 -8.36 9.02 6.18
N PHE A 135 -7.09 8.63 6.39
CA PHE A 135 -6.03 8.91 5.43
C PHE A 135 -6.27 8.23 4.08
N SER A 136 -6.59 6.92 4.09
CA SER A 136 -6.80 6.18 2.84
C SER A 136 -7.98 6.71 2.03
N GLU A 137 -9.08 7.09 2.68
CA GLU A 137 -10.24 7.70 2.05
C GLU A 137 -9.88 9.05 1.40
N GLN A 138 -9.19 9.94 2.13
CA GLN A 138 -8.82 11.26 1.61
C GLN A 138 -7.80 11.17 0.47
N LEU A 139 -6.77 10.31 0.60
CA LEU A 139 -5.78 10.05 -0.44
C LEU A 139 -6.44 9.50 -1.71
N THR A 140 -7.39 8.57 -1.54
CA THR A 140 -8.17 8.01 -2.64
C THR A 140 -9.00 9.07 -3.34
N ARG A 141 -9.69 9.95 -2.59
CA ARG A 141 -10.44 11.08 -3.16
C ARG A 141 -9.55 12.08 -3.89
N ALA A 142 -8.30 12.20 -3.49
CA ALA A 142 -7.28 13.01 -4.18
C ALA A 142 -6.71 12.32 -5.44
N GLY A 143 -7.18 11.10 -5.78
CA GLY A 143 -6.76 10.37 -6.99
C GLY A 143 -5.55 9.46 -6.81
N LEU A 144 -5.06 9.26 -5.58
CA LEU A 144 -3.98 8.32 -5.30
C LEU A 144 -4.52 6.90 -5.10
N VAL A 145 -3.79 5.92 -5.62
CA VAL A 145 -4.04 4.51 -5.33
C VAL A 145 -3.41 4.16 -3.97
N VAL A 146 -4.16 3.47 -3.11
CA VAL A 146 -3.63 2.98 -1.84
C VAL A 146 -2.97 1.63 -2.05
N THR A 147 -1.69 1.51 -1.69
CA THR A 147 -0.94 0.25 -1.79
C THR A 147 -0.64 -0.29 -0.40
N SER A 148 -0.81 -1.60 -0.19
CA SER A 148 -0.46 -2.23 1.08
C SER A 148 -0.22 -3.74 0.93
N GLY A 149 0.00 -4.42 2.05
CA GLY A 149 0.45 -5.81 2.06
C GLY A 149 -0.63 -6.84 2.36
N LEU A 150 -1.91 -6.48 2.42
CA LEU A 150 -3.01 -7.39 2.76
C LEU A 150 -2.85 -8.06 4.14
N ALA A 151 -2.00 -7.53 5.03
CA ALA A 151 -1.84 -8.04 6.39
C ALA A 151 -3.06 -7.68 7.26
N LEU A 152 -3.19 -8.37 8.40
CA LEU A 152 -4.17 -7.98 9.42
C LEU A 152 -3.89 -6.55 9.90
N GLY A 153 -4.90 -5.87 10.42
CA GLY A 153 -4.79 -4.55 11.04
C GLY A 153 -4.76 -3.40 10.03
N ILE A 154 -3.75 -2.54 10.11
CA ILE A 154 -3.67 -1.30 9.33
C ILE A 154 -3.83 -1.54 7.83
N ASP A 155 -3.16 -2.55 7.28
CA ASP A 155 -3.25 -2.86 5.85
C ASP A 155 -4.70 -3.12 5.41
N ALA A 156 -5.45 -3.92 6.19
CA ALA A 156 -6.84 -4.24 5.90
C ALA A 156 -7.75 -3.00 6.04
N CYS A 157 -7.53 -2.18 7.08
CA CYS A 157 -8.29 -0.94 7.28
C CYS A 157 -8.07 0.02 6.08
N ALA A 158 -6.84 0.14 5.59
CA ALA A 158 -6.49 0.98 4.46
C ALA A 158 -7.13 0.50 3.15
N HIS A 159 -7.00 -0.79 2.83
CA HIS A 159 -7.62 -1.37 1.63
C HIS A 159 -9.15 -1.22 1.63
N ALA A 160 -9.80 -1.54 2.76
CA ALA A 160 -11.24 -1.45 2.87
C ALA A 160 -11.72 -0.01 2.65
N ALA A 161 -11.08 0.97 3.31
CA ALA A 161 -11.44 2.37 3.20
C ALA A 161 -11.25 2.93 1.77
N ALA A 162 -10.18 2.56 1.08
CA ALA A 162 -9.97 2.95 -0.31
C ALA A 162 -11.10 2.44 -1.23
N LEU A 163 -11.51 1.17 -1.05
CA LEU A 163 -12.61 0.58 -1.82
C LEU A 163 -13.97 1.18 -1.44
N ASP A 164 -14.22 1.41 -0.15
CA ASP A 164 -15.47 1.99 0.35
C ASP A 164 -15.63 3.45 -0.09
N ALA A 165 -14.53 4.17 -0.29
CA ALA A 165 -14.49 5.50 -0.90
C ALA A 165 -14.70 5.51 -2.43
N GLY A 166 -14.93 4.35 -3.05
CA GLY A 166 -15.11 4.20 -4.49
C GLY A 166 -13.83 4.28 -5.31
N GLY A 167 -12.65 4.21 -4.65
CA GLY A 167 -11.37 4.25 -5.33
C GLY A 167 -10.75 2.87 -5.54
N GLN A 168 -9.45 2.88 -5.80
CA GLN A 168 -8.70 1.69 -6.18
C GLN A 168 -7.55 1.43 -5.20
N THR A 169 -7.21 0.16 -5.04
CA THR A 169 -6.13 -0.24 -4.15
C THR A 169 -5.34 -1.41 -4.72
N ILE A 170 -4.04 -1.47 -4.40
CA ILE A 170 -3.14 -2.54 -4.80
C ILE A 170 -2.70 -3.32 -3.56
N ALA A 171 -2.97 -4.62 -3.55
CA ALA A 171 -2.46 -5.49 -2.51
C ALA A 171 -1.27 -6.31 -3.03
N VAL A 172 -0.11 -6.13 -2.39
CA VAL A 172 1.08 -6.91 -2.70
C VAL A 172 1.08 -8.18 -1.86
N ALA A 173 1.07 -9.35 -2.49
CA ALA A 173 1.02 -10.64 -1.81
C ALA A 173 2.42 -11.22 -1.55
N ALA A 174 2.55 -11.99 -0.47
CA ALA A 174 3.76 -12.75 -0.13
C ALA A 174 3.62 -14.25 -0.45
N THR A 175 2.68 -14.58 -1.33
CA THR A 175 2.34 -15.93 -1.80
C THR A 175 2.06 -15.90 -3.29
N GLY A 176 1.91 -17.06 -3.94
CA GLY A 176 1.28 -17.13 -5.26
C GLY A 176 -0.16 -16.59 -5.21
N LEU A 177 -0.65 -16.05 -6.33
CA LEU A 177 -1.99 -15.44 -6.44
C LEU A 177 -3.12 -16.48 -6.60
N ASP A 178 -2.81 -17.77 -6.62
CA ASP A 178 -3.75 -18.88 -6.52
C ASP A 178 -4.33 -19.04 -5.11
N ARG A 179 -3.81 -18.31 -4.13
CA ARG A 179 -4.23 -18.36 -2.73
C ARG A 179 -4.24 -16.99 -2.06
N VAL A 180 -5.04 -16.86 -1.01
CA VAL A 180 -5.13 -15.64 -0.19
C VAL A 180 -4.53 -15.90 1.18
N TYR A 181 -3.63 -15.03 1.61
CA TYR A 181 -3.09 -15.02 2.96
C TYR A 181 -3.08 -13.60 3.56
N PRO A 182 -3.61 -13.41 4.78
CA PRO A 182 -4.29 -14.40 5.62
C PRO A 182 -5.65 -14.82 5.05
N SER A 183 -6.10 -16.03 5.36
CA SER A 183 -7.39 -16.57 4.85
C SER A 183 -8.61 -15.75 5.29
N ALA A 184 -8.50 -15.04 6.41
CA ALA A 184 -9.52 -14.10 6.89
C ALA A 184 -9.78 -12.94 5.91
N HIS A 185 -8.85 -12.61 5.04
CA HIS A 185 -8.99 -11.53 4.04
C HIS A 185 -9.42 -12.02 2.66
N ARG A 186 -10.00 -13.24 2.55
CA ARG A 186 -10.47 -13.78 1.26
C ARG A 186 -11.46 -12.83 0.57
N GLU A 187 -12.47 -12.37 1.29
CA GLU A 187 -13.47 -11.45 0.74
C GLU A 187 -12.84 -10.11 0.33
N LEU A 188 -11.99 -9.53 1.18
CA LEU A 188 -11.27 -8.30 0.87
C LEU A 188 -10.39 -8.48 -0.38
N ALA A 189 -9.67 -9.59 -0.50
CA ALA A 189 -8.85 -9.88 -1.68
C ALA A 189 -9.70 -9.99 -2.96
N HIS A 190 -10.89 -10.59 -2.90
CA HIS A 190 -11.81 -10.62 -4.04
C HIS A 190 -12.30 -9.22 -4.42
N ARG A 191 -12.65 -8.38 -3.44
CA ARG A 191 -13.01 -6.97 -3.69
C ARG A 191 -11.86 -6.21 -4.33
N ILE A 192 -10.63 -6.40 -3.84
CA ILE A 192 -9.42 -5.78 -4.41
C ILE A 192 -9.20 -6.25 -5.85
N ALA A 193 -9.31 -7.55 -6.12
CA ALA A 193 -9.15 -8.07 -7.48
C ALA A 193 -10.19 -7.50 -8.46
N ALA A 194 -11.41 -7.23 -7.99
CA ALA A 194 -12.50 -6.71 -8.81
C ALA A 194 -12.40 -5.20 -9.08
N GLN A 195 -11.86 -4.41 -8.17
CA GLN A 195 -11.84 -2.94 -8.23
C GLN A 195 -10.43 -2.34 -8.26
N GLY A 196 -9.40 -3.14 -8.06
CA GLY A 196 -8.01 -2.76 -7.98
C GLY A 196 -7.09 -3.82 -8.57
N ALA A 197 -6.01 -4.17 -7.85
CA ALA A 197 -5.12 -5.24 -8.28
C ALA A 197 -4.48 -5.99 -7.09
N LEU A 198 -4.31 -7.29 -7.26
CA LEU A 198 -3.39 -8.10 -6.46
C LEU A 198 -2.11 -8.30 -7.27
N VAL A 199 -0.95 -8.16 -6.65
CA VAL A 199 0.34 -8.35 -7.30
C VAL A 199 1.27 -9.22 -6.47
N SER A 200 2.04 -10.08 -7.11
CA SER A 200 3.04 -10.93 -6.47
C SER A 200 4.24 -11.18 -7.36
N GLU A 201 5.42 -11.32 -6.78
CA GLU A 201 6.62 -11.83 -7.45
C GLU A 201 6.76 -13.34 -7.33
N PHE A 202 5.89 -14.01 -6.59
CA PHE A 202 5.96 -15.43 -6.31
C PHE A 202 5.11 -16.22 -7.30
N ALA A 203 5.65 -17.33 -7.81
CA ALA A 203 4.94 -18.26 -8.69
C ALA A 203 3.67 -18.82 -8.03
N LEU A 204 2.71 -19.22 -8.85
CA LEU A 204 1.54 -19.97 -8.40
C LEU A 204 1.98 -21.19 -7.57
N GLY A 205 1.17 -21.59 -6.62
CA GLY A 205 1.51 -22.67 -5.69
C GLY A 205 2.40 -22.27 -4.52
N THR A 206 3.05 -21.08 -4.53
CA THR A 206 3.95 -20.65 -3.45
C THR A 206 3.20 -20.41 -2.15
N PRO A 207 3.50 -21.16 -1.07
CA PRO A 207 2.85 -20.98 0.22
C PRO A 207 3.39 -19.77 0.99
N PRO A 208 2.69 -19.29 2.03
CA PRO A 208 3.20 -18.26 2.90
C PRO A 208 4.41 -18.78 3.70
N ARG A 209 5.55 -18.09 3.61
CA ARG A 209 6.78 -18.36 4.36
C ARG A 209 7.25 -17.06 5.01
N ARG A 210 7.92 -17.18 6.18
CA ARG A 210 8.34 -15.99 6.95
C ARG A 210 9.26 -15.07 6.17
N GLU A 211 10.17 -15.62 5.38
CA GLU A 211 11.13 -14.91 4.53
C GLU A 211 10.47 -14.16 3.35
N HIS A 212 9.27 -14.57 2.92
CA HIS A 212 8.57 -13.90 1.82
C HIS A 212 8.03 -12.51 2.21
N PHE A 213 7.68 -12.29 3.49
CA PHE A 213 7.10 -11.02 3.92
C PHE A 213 8.08 -9.85 3.83
N PRO A 214 9.34 -9.94 4.36
CA PRO A 214 10.33 -8.89 4.17
C PRO A 214 10.69 -8.69 2.69
N ARG A 215 10.82 -9.79 1.94
CA ARG A 215 11.12 -9.74 0.50
C ARG A 215 10.03 -8.99 -0.27
N ARG A 216 8.75 -9.27 0.02
CA ARG A 216 7.61 -8.60 -0.58
C ARG A 216 7.56 -7.10 -0.25
N ASN A 217 7.95 -6.68 0.97
CA ASN A 217 7.82 -5.30 1.42
C ASN A 217 8.55 -4.29 0.51
N ARG A 218 9.66 -4.70 -0.15
CA ARG A 218 10.34 -3.85 -1.13
C ARG A 218 9.48 -3.50 -2.35
N LEU A 219 8.47 -4.32 -2.67
CA LEU A 219 7.53 -4.04 -3.75
C LEU A 219 6.47 -3.04 -3.29
N ILE A 220 6.04 -3.10 -2.02
CA ILE A 220 5.11 -2.12 -1.46
C ILE A 220 5.70 -0.71 -1.55
N SER A 221 6.93 -0.52 -1.04
CA SER A 221 7.62 0.76 -1.13
C SER A 221 8.01 1.11 -2.57
N GLY A 222 8.46 0.11 -3.36
CA GLY A 222 8.94 0.31 -4.72
C GLY A 222 7.87 0.72 -5.74
N LEU A 223 6.63 0.33 -5.53
CA LEU A 223 5.50 0.76 -6.34
C LEU A 223 5.04 2.19 -5.99
N SER A 224 5.34 2.66 -4.79
CA SER A 224 4.72 3.86 -4.19
C SER A 224 5.62 5.08 -4.26
N LEU A 225 5.02 6.27 -4.31
CA LEU A 225 5.70 7.57 -4.18
C LEU A 225 6.25 7.78 -2.77
N GLY A 226 5.59 7.19 -1.76
CA GLY A 226 5.99 7.25 -0.37
C GLY A 226 5.28 6.19 0.46
N VAL A 227 5.66 6.08 1.74
CA VAL A 227 5.11 5.13 2.71
C VAL A 227 4.61 5.86 3.94
N LEU A 228 3.32 5.75 4.23
CA LEU A 228 2.69 6.21 5.46
C LEU A 228 2.68 5.08 6.50
N VAL A 229 3.31 5.32 7.65
CA VAL A 229 3.28 4.43 8.81
C VAL A 229 2.28 4.98 9.84
N VAL A 230 1.17 4.27 10.02
CA VAL A 230 0.07 4.72 10.91
C VAL A 230 0.35 4.39 12.35
N GLU A 231 0.66 3.13 12.65
CA GLU A 231 1.08 2.67 13.98
C GLU A 231 2.17 1.61 13.84
N ALA A 232 3.22 1.70 14.65
CA ALA A 232 4.27 0.71 14.67
C ALA A 232 4.93 0.60 16.05
N ALA A 233 5.05 -0.60 16.59
CA ALA A 233 5.98 -0.88 17.66
C ALA A 233 7.43 -0.90 17.13
N LEU A 234 8.45 -0.73 17.99
CA LEU A 234 9.87 -0.68 17.61
C LEU A 234 10.38 -1.90 16.82
N ARG A 235 9.71 -3.03 16.93
CA ARG A 235 10.04 -4.28 16.20
C ARG A 235 9.01 -4.64 15.14
N SER A 236 8.22 -3.66 14.69
CA SER A 236 7.21 -3.88 13.66
C SER A 236 7.84 -4.14 12.29
N GLY A 237 7.25 -5.07 11.51
CA GLY A 237 7.63 -5.29 10.11
C GLY A 237 7.36 -4.09 9.20
N SER A 238 6.44 -3.19 9.57
CA SER A 238 6.18 -1.94 8.85
C SER A 238 7.38 -0.99 8.85
N LEU A 239 8.24 -1.03 9.90
CA LEU A 239 9.50 -0.26 9.93
C LEU A 239 10.51 -0.76 8.90
N ILE A 240 10.44 -2.04 8.49
CA ILE A 240 11.25 -2.57 7.38
C ILE A 240 10.80 -1.92 6.08
N THR A 241 9.49 -1.81 5.85
CA THR A 241 8.94 -1.14 4.65
C THR A 241 9.33 0.33 4.60
N ALA A 242 9.25 1.05 5.73
CA ALA A 242 9.67 2.45 5.84
C ALA A 242 11.17 2.64 5.53
N ARG A 243 12.03 1.76 6.06
CA ARG A 243 13.46 1.80 5.77
C ARG A 243 13.75 1.52 4.29
N LEU A 244 13.10 0.50 3.71
CA LEU A 244 13.24 0.19 2.29
C LEU A 244 12.77 1.37 1.41
N ALA A 245 11.71 2.08 1.80
CA ALA A 245 11.25 3.29 1.13
C ALA A 245 12.35 4.37 1.11
N ALA A 246 12.96 4.66 2.25
CA ALA A 246 14.06 5.62 2.33
C ALA A 246 15.28 5.19 1.48
N GLU A 247 15.66 3.90 1.53
CA GLU A 247 16.73 3.33 0.70
C GLU A 247 16.44 3.41 -0.81
N GLN A 248 15.15 3.42 -1.18
CA GLN A 248 14.67 3.55 -2.57
C GLN A 248 14.43 5.01 -2.98
N GLY A 249 14.73 6.00 -2.13
CA GLY A 249 14.49 7.41 -2.40
C GLY A 249 13.01 7.79 -2.41
N ARG A 250 12.16 7.07 -1.64
CA ARG A 250 10.73 7.37 -1.47
C ARG A 250 10.51 8.13 -0.18
N GLU A 251 9.46 8.97 -0.16
CA GLU A 251 9.09 9.70 1.05
C GLU A 251 8.60 8.74 2.16
N VAL A 252 8.89 9.10 3.40
CA VAL A 252 8.41 8.36 4.57
C VAL A 252 7.63 9.31 5.46
N PHE A 253 6.38 8.95 5.69
CA PHE A 253 5.44 9.67 6.55
C PHE A 253 5.13 8.84 7.79
N ALA A 254 4.96 9.49 8.92
CA ALA A 254 4.59 8.81 10.16
C ALA A 254 3.56 9.63 10.94
N ILE A 255 2.49 8.97 11.37
CA ILE A 255 1.49 9.58 12.24
C ILE A 255 2.03 9.59 13.66
N PRO A 256 2.05 10.75 14.35
CA PRO A 256 2.43 10.83 15.74
C PRO A 256 1.39 10.16 16.64
N GLY A 257 1.76 9.87 17.87
CA GLY A 257 0.84 9.31 18.87
C GLY A 257 1.31 9.56 20.28
N SER A 258 0.56 9.07 21.26
CA SER A 258 0.93 9.22 22.67
C SER A 258 2.30 8.59 22.95
N ILE A 259 3.15 9.29 23.67
CA ILE A 259 4.46 8.80 24.15
C ILE A 259 4.34 7.57 25.05
N HIS A 260 3.15 7.34 25.62
CA HIS A 260 2.84 6.18 26.46
C HIS A 260 2.38 4.97 25.63
N SER A 261 1.99 5.16 24.35
CA SER A 261 1.57 4.08 23.48
C SER A 261 2.78 3.30 22.94
N PRO A 262 2.86 1.98 23.19
CA PRO A 262 3.90 1.14 22.56
C PRO A 262 3.84 1.15 21.03
N LEU A 263 2.64 1.35 20.46
CA LEU A 263 2.40 1.36 19.00
C LEU A 263 2.80 2.68 18.34
N ALA A 264 2.99 3.77 19.10
CA ALA A 264 3.49 5.04 18.58
C ALA A 264 5.03 5.11 18.54
N ARG A 265 5.72 4.25 19.30
CA ARG A 265 7.19 4.32 19.47
C ARG A 265 7.96 4.14 18.16
N GLY A 266 7.45 3.30 17.26
CA GLY A 266 8.03 3.09 15.94
C GLY A 266 7.89 4.33 15.05
N CYS A 267 6.70 4.96 15.03
CA CYS A 267 6.47 6.22 14.32
C CYS A 267 7.37 7.33 14.86
N HIS A 268 7.49 7.47 16.18
CA HIS A 268 8.41 8.43 16.80
C HIS A 268 9.88 8.17 16.45
N ALA A 269 10.28 6.90 16.33
CA ALA A 269 11.64 6.57 15.89
C ALA A 269 11.88 6.99 14.43
N LEU A 270 10.90 6.76 13.54
CA LEU A 270 10.96 7.19 12.14
C LEU A 270 11.03 8.73 12.03
N ILE A 271 10.20 9.47 12.78
CA ILE A 271 10.20 10.94 12.79
C ILE A 271 11.58 11.46 13.21
N ARG A 272 12.19 10.89 14.25
CA ARG A 272 13.56 11.26 14.67
C ARG A 272 14.63 10.92 13.63
N GLN A 273 14.36 10.00 12.72
CA GLN A 273 15.24 9.62 11.61
C GLN A 273 14.98 10.44 10.34
N GLY A 274 14.06 11.40 10.38
CA GLY A 274 13.76 12.30 9.27
C GLY A 274 12.47 11.99 8.52
N ALA A 275 11.67 11.00 8.96
CA ALA A 275 10.34 10.81 8.39
C ALA A 275 9.46 12.03 8.70
N LYS A 276 8.64 12.45 7.73
CA LYS A 276 7.71 13.54 7.89
C LYS A 276 6.62 13.16 8.89
N LEU A 277 6.44 14.00 9.93
CA LEU A 277 5.27 13.94 10.79
C LEU A 277 4.07 14.45 10.00
N VAL A 278 2.98 13.67 9.97
CA VAL A 278 1.72 14.04 9.31
C VAL A 278 0.55 13.86 10.27
N GLU A 279 -0.35 14.83 10.28
CA GLU A 279 -1.55 14.83 11.11
C GLU A 279 -2.83 14.62 10.28
N ASN A 280 -2.74 14.87 8.98
CA ASN A 280 -3.83 14.70 8.02
C ASN A 280 -3.28 14.34 6.63
N ALA A 281 -4.16 13.94 5.70
CA ALA A 281 -3.76 13.56 4.35
C ALA A 281 -3.24 14.74 3.52
N GLN A 282 -3.62 15.99 3.86
CA GLN A 282 -3.17 17.18 3.16
C GLN A 282 -1.66 17.37 3.33
N ASP A 283 -1.10 17.07 4.52
CA ASP A 283 0.35 17.13 4.77
C ASP A 283 1.11 16.18 3.83
N VAL A 284 0.55 15.00 3.56
CA VAL A 284 1.10 14.03 2.60
C VAL A 284 1.03 14.57 1.17
N LEU A 285 -0.13 15.13 0.78
CA LEU A 285 -0.37 15.64 -0.57
C LEU A 285 0.51 16.84 -0.89
N GLU A 286 0.75 17.74 0.06
CA GLU A 286 1.63 18.90 -0.09
C GLU A 286 3.08 18.48 -0.34
N GLU A 287 3.57 17.51 0.41
CA GLU A 287 4.93 16.98 0.21
C GLU A 287 5.06 16.25 -1.14
N LEU A 288 4.09 15.42 -1.49
CA LEU A 288 4.07 14.74 -2.79
C LEU A 288 3.83 15.73 -3.94
N GLY A 289 3.08 16.83 -3.72
CA GLY A 289 2.84 17.89 -4.70
C GLY A 289 4.09 18.68 -5.03
N ALA A 290 4.96 18.93 -4.05
CA ALA A 290 6.29 19.50 -4.28
C ALA A 290 7.16 18.60 -5.16
N LEU A 291 7.03 17.26 -4.97
CA LEU A 291 7.66 16.24 -5.83
C LEU A 291 6.96 16.13 -7.20
N ALA A 292 5.62 16.27 -7.26
CA ALA A 292 4.85 16.14 -8.50
C ALA A 292 5.15 17.28 -9.49
N GLY A 293 5.53 18.45 -9.03
CA GLY A 293 6.09 19.51 -9.88
C GLY A 293 7.36 19.04 -10.61
N PHE A 294 8.14 18.16 -9.99
CA PHE A 294 9.31 17.50 -10.58
C PHE A 294 8.90 16.30 -11.44
N LEU A 295 7.82 15.59 -11.06
CA LEU A 295 7.30 14.39 -11.74
C LEU A 295 6.23 14.70 -12.81
N ALA A 296 5.75 15.93 -12.93
CA ALA A 296 4.75 16.33 -13.92
C ALA A 296 5.20 16.13 -15.38
N GLY A 297 6.49 15.94 -15.60
CA GLY A 297 7.04 15.42 -16.86
C GLY A 297 6.74 13.93 -17.11
N PHE A 298 6.39 13.15 -16.06
CA PHE A 298 6.12 11.71 -16.12
C PHE A 298 4.64 11.34 -15.97
N LEU A 299 3.81 12.24 -15.43
CA LEU A 299 2.42 11.97 -15.06
C LEU A 299 1.46 12.94 -15.74
N ALA A 300 1.37 12.90 -17.06
CA ALA A 300 0.30 13.59 -17.79
C ALA A 300 -1.04 12.86 -17.52
N VAL A 301 -1.71 13.22 -16.41
CA VAL A 301 -3.09 12.84 -16.13
C VAL A 301 -3.99 14.03 -16.41
N PRO A 302 -5.07 13.91 -17.19
CA PRO A 302 -6.01 15.00 -17.41
C PRO A 302 -6.73 15.32 -16.10
N SER A 303 -6.49 16.52 -15.59
CA SER A 303 -7.16 17.06 -14.40
C SER A 303 -8.63 17.34 -14.71
N GLY A 304 -9.50 16.41 -14.32
CA GLY A 304 -10.92 16.68 -14.18
C GLY A 304 -11.16 17.37 -12.84
N THR A 305 -11.33 18.66 -12.83
CA THR A 305 -11.75 19.45 -11.67
C THR A 305 -13.19 19.11 -11.33
N ALA A 306 -13.40 18.21 -10.36
CA ALA A 306 -14.69 18.11 -9.68
C ALA A 306 -14.65 19.04 -8.45
N ALA A 307 -15.38 20.14 -8.55
CA ALA A 307 -15.62 21.03 -7.41
C ALA A 307 -16.37 20.29 -6.32
N MET A 308 -15.80 20.25 -5.10
CA MET A 308 -16.45 19.75 -3.90
C MET A 308 -17.64 20.63 -3.52
N PRO A 309 -18.79 20.05 -3.14
CA PRO A 309 -19.86 20.85 -2.55
C PRO A 309 -19.41 21.31 -1.16
N SER A 310 -19.33 22.62 -1.00
CA SER A 310 -19.06 23.31 0.26
C SER A 310 -20.11 22.89 1.31
N GLY A 311 -19.64 22.22 2.39
CA GLY A 311 -20.47 21.90 3.54
C GLY A 311 -21.05 23.18 4.16
N ALA A 312 -22.30 23.12 4.60
CA ALA A 312 -22.99 24.22 5.25
C ALA A 312 -22.15 24.76 6.42
N SER A 313 -21.80 26.04 6.36
CA SER A 313 -21.06 26.74 7.42
C SER A 313 -21.77 26.61 8.76
N LEU A 314 -20.99 26.36 9.81
CA LEU A 314 -21.50 26.44 11.19
C LEU A 314 -21.98 27.86 11.50
N ASP A 315 -23.06 27.98 12.28
CA ASP A 315 -23.47 29.23 12.88
C ASP A 315 -22.31 29.77 13.76
N PRO A 316 -22.00 31.08 13.76
CA PRO A 316 -20.92 31.64 14.55
C PRO A 316 -20.95 31.22 16.03
N ALA A 317 -22.12 31.09 16.64
CA ALA A 317 -22.28 30.62 18.02
C ALA A 317 -21.93 29.11 18.17
N GLN A 318 -22.17 28.29 17.15
CA GLN A 318 -21.73 26.89 17.14
C GLN A 318 -20.22 26.77 16.99
N GLN A 319 -19.62 27.66 16.20
CA GLN A 319 -18.18 27.69 15.96
C GLN A 319 -17.43 28.08 17.26
N GLU A 320 -17.93 29.10 17.98
CA GLU A 320 -17.40 29.51 19.28
C GLU A 320 -17.52 28.40 20.33
N LEU A 321 -18.67 27.72 20.38
CA LEU A 321 -18.87 26.57 21.29
C LEU A 321 -17.94 25.41 20.97
N LEU A 322 -17.69 25.13 19.68
CA LEU A 322 -16.77 24.08 19.23
C LEU A 322 -15.31 24.38 19.62
N GLU A 323 -14.91 25.66 19.57
CA GLU A 323 -13.58 26.10 20.05
C GLU A 323 -13.44 25.94 21.56
N LEU A 324 -14.51 26.20 22.33
CA LEU A 324 -14.52 26.02 23.78
C LEU A 324 -14.48 24.55 24.24
N ILE A 325 -15.00 23.62 23.42
CA ILE A 325 -14.94 22.18 23.69
C ILE A 325 -13.48 21.70 23.60
N GLY A 326 -12.73 22.18 22.60
CA GLY A 326 -11.37 21.70 22.39
C GLY A 326 -11.28 20.20 22.09
N TYR A 327 -10.07 19.65 22.18
CA TYR A 327 -9.80 18.23 21.87
C TYR A 327 -9.72 17.33 23.13
N ASP A 328 -9.77 17.92 24.33
CA ASP A 328 -9.83 17.18 25.58
C ASP A 328 -11.29 17.04 26.06
N PRO A 329 -11.66 15.92 26.73
CA PRO A 329 -13.01 15.70 27.23
C PRO A 329 -13.38 16.76 28.27
N VAL A 330 -14.44 17.54 27.98
CA VAL A 330 -14.94 18.65 28.84
C VAL A 330 -16.30 18.29 29.41
N GLU A 331 -16.55 18.67 30.67
CA GLU A 331 -17.83 18.50 31.34
C GLU A 331 -18.85 19.56 30.89
N MET A 332 -20.13 19.18 30.81
CA MET A 332 -21.23 20.06 30.39
C MET A 332 -21.27 21.37 31.19
N ASP A 333 -21.13 21.29 32.51
CA ASP A 333 -21.17 22.47 33.41
C ASP A 333 -20.03 23.43 33.11
N THR A 334 -18.87 22.92 32.77
CA THR A 334 -17.70 23.72 32.34
C THR A 334 -17.96 24.46 31.04
N LEU A 335 -18.62 23.83 30.07
CA LEU A 335 -19.01 24.45 28.80
C LEU A 335 -20.04 25.55 29.02
N ILE A 336 -21.04 25.32 29.86
CA ILE A 336 -22.05 26.32 30.19
C ILE A 336 -21.38 27.54 30.86
N ALA A 337 -20.47 27.31 31.81
CA ALA A 337 -19.75 28.38 32.47
C ALA A 337 -18.84 29.20 31.54
N ARG A 338 -18.18 28.56 30.61
CA ARG A 338 -17.26 29.21 29.65
C ARG A 338 -17.96 29.93 28.52
N SER A 339 -19.06 29.35 27.99
CA SER A 339 -19.80 29.93 26.87
C SER A 339 -20.73 31.06 27.26
N GLY A 340 -21.10 31.19 28.54
CA GLY A 340 -22.09 32.14 29.00
C GLY A 340 -23.52 31.87 28.45
N LEU A 341 -23.73 30.77 27.80
CA LEU A 341 -24.99 30.37 27.23
C LEU A 341 -25.87 29.63 28.26
N THR A 342 -27.17 29.66 28.06
CA THR A 342 -28.09 28.89 28.91
C THR A 342 -27.92 27.36 28.68
N PRO A 343 -28.15 26.52 29.69
CA PRO A 343 -28.01 25.07 29.58
C PRO A 343 -28.80 24.48 28.42
N GLY A 344 -30.03 24.94 28.20
CA GLY A 344 -30.88 24.48 27.10
C GLY A 344 -30.30 24.82 25.71
N ARG A 345 -29.66 25.98 25.56
CA ARG A 345 -29.04 26.39 24.31
C ARG A 345 -27.76 25.60 24.01
N VAL A 346 -26.94 25.38 25.04
CA VAL A 346 -25.74 24.52 24.93
C VAL A 346 -26.16 23.09 24.54
N SER A 347 -27.14 22.48 25.21
CA SER A 347 -27.61 21.12 24.90
C SER A 347 -28.16 21.00 23.48
N SER A 348 -28.92 21.99 22.99
CA SER A 348 -29.45 21.97 21.61
C SER A 348 -28.35 22.09 20.55
N MET A 349 -27.34 22.92 20.82
CA MET A 349 -26.19 23.10 19.91
C MET A 349 -25.31 21.86 19.91
N LEU A 350 -25.06 21.24 21.06
CA LEU A 350 -24.29 19.99 21.17
C LEU A 350 -24.97 18.84 20.43
N LEU A 351 -26.31 18.70 20.54
CA LEU A 351 -27.05 17.68 19.80
C LEU A 351 -26.89 17.84 18.28
N LEU A 352 -26.96 19.08 17.79
CA LEU A 352 -26.77 19.38 16.35
C LEU A 352 -25.33 19.09 15.90
N MET A 353 -24.34 19.38 16.75
CA MET A 353 -22.92 19.11 16.46
C MET A 353 -22.65 17.60 16.51
N GLU A 354 -23.25 16.86 17.43
CA GLU A 354 -23.14 15.41 17.52
C GLU A 354 -23.76 14.72 16.29
N LEU A 355 -24.95 15.17 15.85
CA LEU A 355 -25.59 14.70 14.62
C LEU A 355 -24.76 15.01 13.36
N ARG A 356 -23.92 16.05 13.39
CA ARG A 356 -22.97 16.37 12.32
C ARG A 356 -21.62 15.69 12.46
N GLY A 357 -21.43 14.88 13.50
CA GLY A 357 -20.17 14.17 13.76
C GLY A 357 -19.00 15.06 14.20
N LEU A 358 -19.25 16.27 14.65
CA LEU A 358 -18.21 17.23 15.10
C LEU A 358 -17.75 16.99 16.51
N ILE A 359 -18.61 16.38 17.34
CA ILE A 359 -18.35 16.04 18.74
C ILE A 359 -18.89 14.64 19.05
N GLU A 360 -18.38 14.03 20.10
CA GLU A 360 -18.94 12.79 20.64
C GLU A 360 -19.11 12.86 22.17
N ALA A 361 -20.14 12.18 22.68
CA ALA A 361 -20.36 12.00 24.09
C ALA A 361 -19.46 10.88 24.65
N ARG A 362 -18.78 11.14 25.76
CA ARG A 362 -17.92 10.21 26.48
C ARG A 362 -18.57 9.75 27.79
N PRO A 363 -18.16 8.58 28.33
CA PRO A 363 -18.61 8.14 29.65
C PRO A 363 -18.42 9.20 30.73
N GLY A 364 -19.45 9.40 31.59
CA GLY A 364 -19.43 10.42 32.63
C GLY A 364 -19.96 11.80 32.19
N GLY A 365 -20.71 11.89 31.08
CA GLY A 365 -21.34 13.12 30.61
C GLY A 365 -20.33 14.15 30.05
N ARG A 366 -19.14 13.71 29.69
CA ARG A 366 -18.12 14.54 29.04
C ARG A 366 -18.31 14.59 27.56
N ILE A 367 -17.91 15.68 26.96
CA ILE A 367 -18.04 15.95 25.54
C ILE A 367 -16.65 16.23 24.97
N GLN A 368 -16.35 15.66 23.82
CA GLN A 368 -15.06 15.82 23.16
C GLN A 368 -15.27 16.12 21.68
N ARG A 369 -14.43 16.95 21.10
CA ARG A 369 -14.39 17.18 19.66
C ARG A 369 -13.84 15.97 18.94
N THR A 370 -14.46 15.61 17.79
CA THR A 370 -14.05 14.45 16.98
C THR A 370 -13.00 14.78 15.93
N SER A 371 -12.90 16.01 15.48
CA SER A 371 -11.88 16.49 14.51
C SER A 371 -11.76 18.03 14.53
#